data_e2dcff750e2aa8f8194de5e9c24adbfa
#
_entry.id   e2dcff750e2aa8f8194de5e9c24adbfa
#
_cell.length_a   1.000
_cell.length_b   1.000
_cell.length_c   1.000
_cell.angle_alpha   90.00
_cell.angle_beta   90.00
_cell.angle_gamma   90.00
#
_symmetry.space_group_name_H-M   'P 1'
#
loop_
_entity.id
_entity.type
_entity.pdbx_description
1 polymer ?
#
loop_
_entity_poly.entity_id
_entity_poly.type
_entity_poly.pdbx_seq_one_letter_code
_entity_poly.pdbx_strand_id
1 'polypeptide(L)'
;MTKNGRGFNLSFFVILGIMLLMMYMTRMNTTEETYTNGNLVADLEAGKISAVSIQPNEQTPTGSARILIKGGVYKTLYVTDVNDLQDTLEEYGIDPVVKNVPQKGWFEAYGMPLLLALGVGIFIIYIMN
;
A
#
# COMPACT_ATOMS: atom_id res chain seq x y z
N MET A 1 33.84 -16.71 38.23
CA MET A 1 33.33 -15.39 37.91
C MET A 1 32.70 -15.43 36.53
N THR A 2 31.44 -15.60 36.47
CA THR A 2 30.66 -15.47 35.21
C THR A 2 30.58 -14.01 34.87
N LYS A 3 31.40 -13.57 33.95
CA LYS A 3 31.16 -12.32 33.24
C LYS A 3 29.85 -12.49 32.45
N ASN A 4 28.77 -12.09 33.08
CA ASN A 4 27.58 -11.76 32.33
C ASN A 4 27.87 -10.51 31.47
N GLY A 5 28.69 -10.76 30.44
CA GLY A 5 28.73 -9.83 29.34
C GLY A 5 27.32 -9.69 28.84
N ARG A 6 26.77 -8.49 28.87
CA ARG A 6 25.65 -8.09 28.04
C ARG A 6 26.07 -8.35 26.60
N GLY A 7 26.15 -9.61 26.25
CA GLY A 7 26.17 -10.03 24.86
C GLY A 7 24.82 -9.65 24.32
N PHE A 8 24.77 -8.47 23.76
CA PHE A 8 23.74 -8.12 22.82
C PHE A 8 23.58 -9.36 21.95
N ASN A 9 22.48 -10.08 22.14
CA ASN A 9 22.31 -11.39 21.53
C ASN A 9 22.29 -11.21 20.02
N LEU A 10 23.47 -11.34 19.40
CA LEU A 10 23.62 -11.35 17.96
C LEU A 10 22.61 -12.32 17.34
N SER A 11 22.34 -13.42 18.03
CA SER A 11 21.30 -14.39 17.66
C SER A 11 19.93 -13.78 17.55
N PHE A 12 19.57 -12.83 18.44
CA PHE A 12 18.27 -12.15 18.36
C PHE A 12 18.14 -11.32 17.08
N PHE A 13 19.19 -10.59 16.70
CA PHE A 13 19.19 -9.81 15.46
C PHE A 13 19.18 -10.68 14.22
N VAL A 14 19.87 -11.81 14.25
CA VAL A 14 19.84 -12.77 13.15
C VAL A 14 18.44 -13.34 12.98
N ILE A 15 17.80 -13.76 14.08
CA ILE A 15 16.43 -14.29 14.03
C ILE A 15 15.44 -13.20 13.58
N LEU A 16 15.56 -11.98 14.09
CA LEU A 16 14.73 -10.86 13.68
C LEU A 16 14.92 -10.56 12.19
N GLY A 17 16.17 -10.54 11.71
CA GLY A 17 16.48 -10.34 10.30
C GLY A 17 15.87 -11.41 9.39
N ILE A 18 15.97 -12.68 9.79
CA ILE A 18 15.37 -13.80 9.06
C ILE A 18 13.84 -13.67 9.06
N MET A 19 13.24 -13.31 10.19
CA MET A 19 11.79 -13.12 10.30
C MET A 19 11.30 -11.99 9.41
N LEU A 20 12.01 -10.86 9.38
CA LEU A 20 11.70 -9.73 8.51
C LEU A 20 11.88 -10.12 7.02
N LEU A 21 12.92 -10.87 6.71
CA LEU A 21 13.15 -11.36 5.34
C LEU A 21 12.05 -12.31 4.90
N MET A 22 11.64 -13.25 5.76
CA MET A 22 10.51 -14.14 5.46
C MET A 22 9.22 -13.38 5.27
N MET A 23 8.95 -12.38 6.11
CA MET A 23 7.77 -11.54 6.00
C MET A 23 7.78 -10.71 4.70
N TYR A 24 8.95 -10.22 4.29
CA TYR A 24 9.13 -9.52 3.03
C TYR A 24 8.92 -10.45 1.83
N MET A 25 9.51 -11.64 1.85
CA MET A 25 9.33 -12.64 0.80
C MET A 25 7.87 -13.11 0.68
N THR A 26 7.18 -13.26 1.80
CA THR A 26 5.77 -13.64 1.80
C THR A 26 4.90 -12.57 1.15
N ARG A 27 5.22 -11.30 1.35
CA ARG A 27 4.53 -10.19 0.66
C ARG A 27 4.79 -10.16 -0.84
N MET A 28 6.00 -10.55 -1.27
CA MET A 28 6.33 -10.60 -2.71
C MET A 28 5.72 -11.80 -3.43
N ASN A 29 5.45 -12.89 -2.70
CA ASN A 29 4.88 -14.13 -3.25
C ASN A 29 3.35 -14.19 -3.20
N THR A 30 2.67 -13.16 -2.74
CA THR A 30 1.24 -13.01 -3.01
C THR A 30 1.08 -12.69 -4.48
N THR A 31 0.96 -13.72 -5.29
CA THR A 31 0.36 -13.61 -6.61
C THR A 31 -1.10 -13.24 -6.39
N GLU A 32 -1.36 -11.95 -6.21
CA GLU A 32 -2.70 -11.44 -6.39
C GLU A 32 -3.07 -11.75 -7.85
N GLU A 33 -4.10 -12.55 -8.03
CA GLU A 33 -4.70 -12.69 -9.35
C GLU A 33 -4.98 -11.28 -9.85
N THR A 34 -4.36 -10.91 -10.97
CA THR A 34 -4.52 -9.58 -11.53
C THR A 34 -5.97 -9.40 -11.93
N TYR A 35 -6.71 -8.59 -11.15
CA TYR A 35 -8.08 -8.24 -11.48
C TYR A 35 -8.04 -7.16 -12.57
N THR A 36 -8.60 -7.47 -13.72
CA THR A 36 -8.60 -6.58 -14.88
C THR A 36 -9.94 -5.87 -15.05
N ASN A 37 -9.94 -4.81 -15.86
CA ASN A 37 -11.18 -4.12 -16.23
C ASN A 37 -12.20 -5.06 -16.92
N GLY A 38 -11.72 -6.00 -17.70
CA GLY A 38 -12.55 -7.04 -18.30
C GLY A 38 -13.22 -7.93 -17.26
N ASN A 39 -12.49 -8.29 -16.20
CA ASN A 39 -13.05 -9.05 -15.09
C ASN A 39 -14.11 -8.24 -14.33
N LEU A 40 -13.89 -6.94 -14.16
CA LEU A 40 -14.86 -6.04 -13.56
C LEU A 40 -16.17 -6.02 -14.37
N VAL A 41 -16.09 -5.81 -15.67
CA VAL A 41 -17.27 -5.76 -16.54
C VAL A 41 -18.02 -7.09 -16.52
N ALA A 42 -17.31 -8.21 -16.59
CA ALA A 42 -17.93 -9.54 -16.48
C ALA A 42 -18.66 -9.74 -15.15
N ASP A 43 -18.08 -9.32 -14.05
CA ASP A 43 -18.67 -9.41 -12.72
C ASP A 43 -19.86 -8.44 -12.56
N LEU A 44 -19.80 -7.26 -13.17
CA LEU A 44 -20.93 -6.31 -13.21
C LEU A 44 -22.11 -6.89 -13.99
N GLU A 45 -21.88 -7.46 -15.15
CA GLU A 45 -22.90 -8.12 -15.98
C GLU A 45 -23.54 -9.31 -15.25
N ALA A 46 -22.73 -10.06 -14.49
CA ALA A 46 -23.20 -11.20 -13.70
C ALA A 46 -23.88 -10.79 -12.37
N GLY A 47 -23.89 -9.50 -12.02
CA GLY A 47 -24.45 -9.00 -10.77
C GLY A 47 -23.69 -9.45 -9.52
N LYS A 48 -22.41 -9.75 -9.63
CA LYS A 48 -21.57 -10.24 -8.52
C LYS A 48 -20.95 -9.13 -7.67
N ILE A 49 -21.05 -7.89 -8.08
CA ILE A 49 -20.46 -6.74 -7.36
C ILE A 49 -21.43 -6.25 -6.30
N SER A 50 -20.96 -6.18 -5.06
CA SER A 50 -21.73 -5.68 -3.92
C SER A 50 -21.50 -4.20 -3.68
N ALA A 51 -20.23 -3.76 -3.72
CA ALA A 51 -19.86 -2.37 -3.51
C ALA A 51 -18.48 -2.10 -4.14
N VAL A 52 -18.22 -0.83 -4.46
CA VAL A 52 -16.93 -0.38 -4.98
C VAL A 52 -16.50 0.88 -4.24
N SER A 53 -15.25 0.92 -3.82
CA SER A 53 -14.61 2.10 -3.23
C SER A 53 -13.45 2.54 -4.12
N ILE A 54 -13.46 3.79 -4.58
CA ILE A 54 -12.44 4.36 -5.45
C ILE A 54 -11.51 5.23 -4.62
N GLN A 55 -10.21 4.97 -4.74
CA GLN A 55 -9.17 5.78 -4.13
C GLN A 55 -8.34 6.43 -5.24
N PRO A 56 -8.54 7.74 -5.52
CA PRO A 56 -7.68 8.46 -6.43
C PRO A 56 -6.24 8.52 -5.93
N ASN A 57 -5.28 8.52 -6.86
CA ASN A 57 -3.88 8.77 -6.54
C ASN A 57 -3.61 10.29 -6.47
N GLU A 58 -2.43 10.67 -5.93
CA GLU A 58 -1.96 12.05 -5.99
C GLU A 58 -1.87 12.55 -7.45
N GLN A 59 -1.53 11.64 -8.36
CA GLN A 59 -1.47 11.92 -9.81
C GLN A 59 -2.83 11.58 -10.44
N THR A 60 -3.81 12.42 -10.24
CA THR A 60 -5.12 12.27 -10.88
C THR A 60 -4.99 12.35 -12.40
N PRO A 61 -5.82 11.64 -13.20
CA PRO A 61 -6.98 10.85 -12.79
C PRO A 61 -6.70 9.39 -12.44
N THR A 62 -5.44 9.01 -12.26
CA THR A 62 -5.09 7.63 -11.88
C THR A 62 -5.59 7.28 -10.48
N GLY A 63 -5.83 6.01 -10.23
CA GLY A 63 -6.29 5.54 -8.93
C GLY A 63 -6.42 4.04 -8.86
N SER A 64 -6.99 3.59 -7.76
CA SER A 64 -7.34 2.19 -7.54
C SER A 64 -8.77 2.06 -7.05
N ALA A 65 -9.40 0.94 -7.38
CA ALA A 65 -10.72 0.60 -6.88
C ALA A 65 -10.62 -0.67 -6.05
N ARG A 66 -11.27 -0.65 -4.91
CA ARG A 66 -11.46 -1.82 -4.08
C ARG A 66 -12.88 -2.34 -4.31
N ILE A 67 -12.98 -3.52 -4.86
CA ILE A 67 -14.23 -4.11 -5.30
C ILE A 67 -14.63 -5.20 -4.33
N LEU A 68 -15.80 -5.05 -3.72
CA LEU A 68 -16.39 -6.06 -2.88
C LEU A 68 -17.30 -6.95 -3.72
N ILE A 69 -16.92 -8.21 -3.85
CA ILE A 69 -17.70 -9.23 -4.54
C ILE A 69 -18.68 -9.85 -3.55
N LYS A 70 -19.87 -10.21 -4.01
CA LYS A 70 -20.85 -10.95 -3.22
C LYS A 70 -20.20 -12.22 -2.66
N GLY A 71 -20.24 -12.38 -1.36
CA GLY A 71 -19.53 -13.44 -0.64
C GLY A 71 -18.39 -12.92 0.25
N GLY A 72 -18.10 -11.60 0.23
CA GLY A 72 -17.15 -10.97 1.14
C GLY A 72 -15.71 -10.92 0.64
N VAL A 73 -15.45 -11.24 -0.63
CA VAL A 73 -14.11 -11.17 -1.22
C VAL A 73 -13.85 -9.78 -1.77
N TYR A 74 -12.69 -9.20 -1.43
CA TYR A 74 -12.22 -7.94 -2.01
C TYR A 74 -11.24 -8.20 -3.14
N LYS A 75 -11.39 -7.45 -4.23
CA LYS A 75 -10.45 -7.38 -5.35
C LYS A 75 -9.97 -5.95 -5.51
N THR A 76 -8.73 -5.77 -5.95
CA THR A 76 -8.15 -4.46 -6.22
C THR A 76 -7.92 -4.29 -7.72
N LEU A 77 -8.44 -3.20 -8.26
CA LEU A 77 -8.26 -2.82 -9.67
C LEU A 77 -7.52 -1.49 -9.74
N TYR A 78 -6.41 -1.46 -10.45
CA TYR A 78 -5.70 -0.22 -10.76
C TYR A 78 -6.23 0.37 -12.06
N VAL A 79 -6.54 1.66 -12.04
CA VAL A 79 -7.15 2.35 -13.17
C VAL A 79 -6.35 3.59 -13.56
N THR A 80 -6.33 3.87 -14.84
CA THR A 80 -5.67 5.06 -15.38
C THR A 80 -6.55 6.30 -15.33
N ASP A 81 -7.87 6.11 -15.30
CA ASP A 81 -8.85 7.18 -15.17
C ASP A 81 -10.01 6.73 -14.27
N VAL A 82 -10.09 7.33 -13.08
CA VAL A 82 -11.16 7.03 -12.12
C VAL A 82 -12.52 7.54 -12.58
N ASN A 83 -12.56 8.55 -13.45
CA ASN A 83 -13.83 9.07 -13.98
C ASN A 83 -14.46 8.05 -14.93
N ASP A 84 -13.67 7.45 -15.83
CA ASP A 84 -14.15 6.39 -16.73
C ASP A 84 -14.68 5.19 -15.94
N LEU A 85 -13.99 4.83 -14.85
CA LEU A 85 -14.46 3.77 -13.95
C LEU A 85 -15.78 4.14 -13.29
N GLN A 86 -15.92 5.36 -12.81
CA GLN A 86 -17.14 5.84 -12.16
C GLN A 86 -18.31 5.79 -13.13
N ASP A 87 -18.13 6.30 -14.35
CA ASP A 87 -19.14 6.27 -15.40
C ASP A 87 -19.57 4.83 -15.73
N THR A 88 -18.61 3.92 -15.83
CA THR A 88 -18.91 2.50 -16.07
C THR A 88 -19.72 1.88 -14.92
N LEU A 89 -19.39 2.18 -13.68
CA LEU A 89 -20.13 1.67 -12.52
C LEU A 89 -21.55 2.24 -12.44
N GLU A 90 -21.73 3.52 -12.74
CA GLU A 90 -23.03 4.17 -12.76
C GLU A 90 -23.93 3.57 -13.85
N GLU A 91 -23.37 3.22 -15.01
CA GLU A 91 -24.11 2.55 -16.10
C GLU A 91 -24.71 1.22 -15.64
N TYR A 92 -24.05 0.50 -14.74
CA TYR A 92 -24.53 -0.74 -14.14
C TYR A 92 -25.33 -0.55 -12.84
N GLY A 93 -25.61 0.70 -12.47
CA GLY A 93 -26.41 1.03 -11.28
C GLY A 93 -25.67 0.90 -9.96
N ILE A 94 -24.34 0.89 -9.99
CA ILE A 94 -23.50 0.88 -8.79
C ILE A 94 -23.00 2.30 -8.51
N ASP A 95 -23.30 2.78 -7.31
CA ASP A 95 -22.81 4.07 -6.82
C ASP A 95 -21.53 3.86 -6.02
N PRO A 96 -20.34 4.18 -6.58
CA PRO A 96 -19.07 3.97 -5.90
C PRO A 96 -18.83 5.03 -4.82
N VAL A 97 -18.20 4.61 -3.73
CA VAL A 97 -17.65 5.53 -2.73
C VAL A 97 -16.32 6.06 -3.22
N VAL A 98 -16.26 7.36 -3.52
CA VAL A 98 -15.02 8.03 -3.95
C VAL A 98 -14.35 8.67 -2.75
N LYS A 99 -13.10 8.26 -2.47
CA LYS A 99 -12.28 8.85 -1.40
C LYS A 99 -11.56 10.09 -1.91
N ASN A 100 -11.17 10.94 -0.98
CA ASN A 100 -10.37 12.12 -1.30
C ASN A 100 -9.00 11.74 -1.86
N VAL A 101 -8.47 12.60 -2.73
CA VAL A 101 -7.08 12.50 -3.20
C VAL A 101 -6.16 12.56 -1.99
N PRO A 102 -5.22 11.59 -1.81
CA PRO A 102 -4.29 11.64 -0.71
C PRO A 102 -3.39 12.86 -0.81
N GLN A 103 -3.32 13.61 0.27
CA GLN A 103 -2.42 14.75 0.39
C GLN A 103 -1.33 14.40 1.39
N LYS A 104 -0.08 14.62 1.01
CA LYS A 104 1.04 14.49 1.94
C LYS A 104 0.90 15.55 3.03
N GLY A 105 0.90 15.11 4.28
CA GLY A 105 1.00 16.01 5.42
C GLY A 105 2.32 16.81 5.38
N TRP A 106 2.36 17.96 6.03
CA TRP A 106 3.57 18.77 6.12
C TRP A 106 4.77 17.96 6.62
N PHE A 107 4.56 17.08 7.58
CA PHE A 107 5.63 16.26 8.13
C PHE A 107 6.18 15.25 7.12
N GLU A 108 5.33 14.61 6.34
CA GLU A 108 5.77 13.67 5.30
C GLU A 108 6.48 14.38 4.14
N ALA A 109 6.01 15.57 3.78
CA ALA A 109 6.57 16.34 2.67
C ALA A 109 7.92 16.99 3.04
N TYR A 110 8.07 17.49 4.25
CA TYR A 110 9.20 18.29 4.66
C TYR A 110 9.89 17.78 5.92
N GLY A 111 9.15 17.29 6.90
CA GLY A 111 9.68 16.87 8.20
C GLY A 111 10.58 15.65 8.09
N MET A 112 10.18 14.62 7.36
CA MET A 112 10.98 13.40 7.17
C MET A 112 12.28 13.67 6.40
N PRO A 113 12.28 14.34 5.25
CA PRO A 113 13.53 14.72 4.58
C PRO A 113 14.45 15.57 5.44
N LEU A 114 13.90 16.50 6.22
CA LEU A 114 14.67 17.34 7.14
C LEU A 114 15.32 16.52 8.25
N LEU A 115 14.60 15.59 8.87
CA LEU A 115 15.14 14.70 9.90
C LEU A 115 16.25 13.81 9.35
N LEU A 116 16.09 13.28 8.13
CA LEU A 116 17.14 12.51 7.48
C LEU A 116 18.40 13.34 7.22
N ALA A 117 18.22 14.58 6.74
CA ALA A 117 19.34 15.48 6.51
C ALA A 117 20.09 15.83 7.81
N LEU A 118 19.36 16.09 8.89
CA LEU A 118 19.94 16.33 10.22
C LEU A 118 20.67 15.10 10.75
N GLY A 119 20.08 13.91 10.61
CA GLY A 119 20.69 12.65 11.02
C GLY A 119 22.00 12.38 10.29
N VAL A 120 22.02 12.56 8.98
CA VAL A 120 23.23 12.44 8.16
C VAL A 120 24.28 13.47 8.58
N GLY A 121 23.88 14.72 8.81
CA GLY A 121 24.78 15.78 9.24
C GLY A 121 25.45 15.47 10.59
N ILE A 122 24.67 15.02 11.58
CA ILE A 122 25.20 14.60 12.89
C ILE A 122 26.15 13.40 12.76
N PHE A 123 25.80 12.47 11.92
CA PHE A 123 26.62 11.28 11.66
C PHE A 123 27.97 11.63 11.04
N ILE A 124 27.98 12.55 10.08
CA ILE A 124 29.23 13.05 9.47
C ILE A 124 30.11 13.74 10.52
N ILE A 125 29.52 14.61 11.32
CA ILE A 125 30.26 15.30 12.41
C ILE A 125 30.86 14.27 13.36
N TYR A 126 30.10 13.25 13.73
CA TYR A 126 30.57 12.19 14.61
C TYR A 126 31.74 11.41 14.05
N ILE A 127 31.75 11.11 12.74
CA ILE A 127 32.87 10.40 12.09
C ILE A 127 34.11 11.32 11.97
N MET A 128 33.90 12.60 11.75
CA MET A 128 35.01 13.55 11.54
C MET A 128 35.67 13.99 12.86
N ASN A 129 35.05 13.74 13.99
CA ASN A 129 35.58 14.10 15.31
C ASN A 129 36.23 12.90 16.01
#